data_ea4bd6ad101b7607cc8d97ca1ca09c2c
#
_entry.id   ea4bd6ad101b7607cc8d97ca1ca09c2c
#
_cell.length_a   1.000
_cell.length_b   1.000
_cell.length_c   1.000
_cell.angle_alpha   90.00
_cell.angle_beta   90.00
_cell.angle_gamma   90.00
#
_symmetry.space_group_name_H-M   'P 1'
#
loop_
_entity.id
_entity.type
_entity.pdbx_description
1 polymer ?
#
loop_
_entity_poly.entity_id
_entity_poly.type
_entity_poly.pdbx_seq_one_letter_code
_entity_poly.pdbx_strand_id
1 'polypeptide(L)'
;MQVLVTGGAGYIGSHTCVELLNAGHSVVVVDNLCNSHRSVIDRVEQITDKKLVFYEGDVRNAALLDEIFSDNKIDWVIHFAG
;
A
#
# COMPACT_ATOMS: atom_id res chain seq x y z
N MET A 1 -3.51 13.88 -0.54
CA MET A 1 -3.97 12.92 -1.56
C MET A 1 -3.84 11.52 -1.00
N GLN A 2 -4.80 10.67 -1.27
CA GLN A 2 -4.78 9.29 -0.79
C GLN A 2 -4.43 8.35 -1.96
N VAL A 3 -3.36 7.59 -1.83
CA VAL A 3 -2.77 6.80 -2.90
C VAL A 3 -2.87 5.32 -2.55
N LEU A 4 -3.44 4.53 -3.45
CA LEU A 4 -3.42 3.07 -3.35
C LEU A 4 -2.16 2.56 -4.05
N VAL A 5 -1.35 1.78 -3.33
CA VAL A 5 -0.13 1.18 -3.88
C VAL A 5 -0.31 -0.33 -3.90
N THR A 6 -0.41 -0.91 -5.09
CA THR A 6 -0.46 -2.36 -5.22
C THR A 6 0.96 -2.90 -5.23
N GLY A 7 1.21 -3.96 -4.48
CA GLY A 7 2.57 -4.48 -4.32
C GLY A 7 3.44 -3.59 -3.44
N GLY A 8 2.82 -2.85 -2.52
CA GLY A 8 3.53 -1.87 -1.69
C GLY A 8 4.45 -2.48 -0.65
N ALA A 9 4.36 -3.79 -0.40
CA ALA A 9 5.29 -4.48 0.50
C ALA A 9 6.54 -4.99 -0.22
N GLY A 10 6.63 -4.86 -1.55
CA GLY A 10 7.81 -5.21 -2.31
C GLY A 10 8.89 -4.16 -2.16
N TYR A 11 10.07 -4.44 -2.75
CA TYR A 11 11.22 -3.55 -2.60
C TYR A 11 10.94 -2.14 -3.13
N ILE A 12 10.55 -2.03 -4.40
CA ILE A 12 10.30 -0.72 -5.01
C ILE A 12 9.03 -0.10 -4.44
N GLY A 13 7.99 -0.91 -4.23
CA GLY A 13 6.73 -0.42 -3.68
C GLY A 13 6.89 0.17 -2.29
N SER A 14 7.68 -0.48 -1.43
CA SER A 14 7.90 0.04 -0.07
C SER A 14 8.67 1.35 -0.07
N HIS A 15 9.67 1.49 -0.94
CA HIS A 15 10.39 2.76 -1.09
C HIS A 15 9.45 3.87 -1.56
N THR A 16 8.56 3.56 -2.50
CA THR A 16 7.56 4.52 -2.96
C THR A 16 6.63 4.94 -1.82
N CYS A 17 6.22 3.99 -0.97
CA CYS A 17 5.38 4.30 0.19
C CYS A 17 6.08 5.27 1.14
N VAL A 18 7.39 5.06 1.40
CA VAL A 18 8.16 5.98 2.25
C VAL A 18 8.13 7.39 1.66
N GLU A 19 8.41 7.51 0.36
CA GLU A 19 8.41 8.82 -0.31
C GLU A 19 7.05 9.51 -0.24
N LEU A 20 5.98 8.76 -0.49
CA LEU A 20 4.62 9.31 -0.44
C LEU A 20 4.26 9.79 0.96
N LEU A 21 4.54 8.99 1.98
CA LEU A 21 4.23 9.35 3.35
C LEU A 21 5.02 10.58 3.80
N ASN A 22 6.32 10.64 3.42
CA ASN A 22 7.15 11.78 3.76
C ASN A 22 6.71 13.05 3.03
N ALA A 23 6.07 12.91 1.88
CA ALA A 23 5.52 14.05 1.14
C ALA A 23 4.16 14.50 1.67
N GLY A 24 3.62 13.83 2.68
CA GLY A 24 2.36 14.22 3.31
C GLY A 24 1.12 13.53 2.73
N HIS A 25 1.29 12.54 1.86
CA HIS A 25 0.16 11.78 1.32
C HIS A 25 -0.23 10.66 2.27
N SER A 26 -1.50 10.25 2.21
CA SER A 26 -1.98 9.04 2.87
C SER A 26 -1.80 7.87 1.93
N VAL A 27 -1.43 6.71 2.45
CA VAL A 27 -1.13 5.52 1.65
C VAL A 27 -1.98 4.35 2.09
N VAL A 28 -2.55 3.66 1.10
CA VAL A 28 -3.24 2.39 1.28
C VAL A 28 -2.46 1.36 0.45
N VAL A 29 -2.08 0.25 1.07
CA VAL A 29 -1.31 -0.79 0.41
C VAL A 29 -2.14 -2.05 0.30
N VAL A 30 -2.12 -2.69 -0.87
CA VAL A 30 -2.60 -4.05 -1.03
C VAL A 30 -1.47 -4.92 -1.59
N ASP A 31 -1.21 -6.05 -0.94
CA ASP A 31 -0.13 -6.96 -1.31
C ASP A 31 -0.50 -8.36 -0.84
N ASN A 32 -0.27 -9.38 -1.69
CA ASN A 32 -0.53 -10.76 -1.30
C ASN A 32 0.61 -11.39 -0.50
N LEU A 33 1.70 -10.65 -0.30
CA LEU A 33 2.89 -11.09 0.42
C LEU A 33 3.55 -12.33 -0.17
N CYS A 34 3.35 -12.59 -1.47
CA CYS A 34 3.90 -13.75 -2.14
C CYS A 34 5.43 -13.71 -2.16
N ASN A 35 6.01 -12.52 -2.41
CA ASN A 35 7.44 -12.32 -2.49
C ASN A 35 7.94 -11.27 -1.50
N SER A 36 7.16 -11.01 -0.44
CA SER A 36 7.49 -9.97 0.53
C SER A 36 6.94 -10.36 1.90
N HIS A 37 7.16 -9.51 2.90
CA HIS A 37 6.76 -9.79 4.28
C HIS A 37 6.02 -8.60 4.89
N ARG A 38 5.07 -8.91 5.76
CA ARG A 38 4.33 -7.89 6.51
C ARG A 38 5.26 -6.95 7.29
N SER A 39 6.39 -7.46 7.74
CA SER A 39 7.38 -6.66 8.49
C SER A 39 7.90 -5.46 7.68
N VAL A 40 7.83 -5.53 6.35
CA VAL A 40 8.21 -4.39 5.49
C VAL A 40 7.27 -3.21 5.74
N ILE A 41 5.98 -3.48 5.90
CA ILE A 41 4.98 -2.43 6.19
C ILE A 41 5.29 -1.79 7.54
N ASP A 42 5.59 -2.60 8.55
CA ASP A 42 5.95 -2.09 9.88
C ASP A 42 7.19 -1.20 9.80
N ARG A 43 8.17 -1.60 8.99
CA ARG A 43 9.40 -0.81 8.80
C ARG A 43 9.11 0.53 8.12
N VAL A 44 8.24 0.54 7.11
CA VAL A 44 7.84 1.78 6.45
C VAL A 44 7.22 2.75 7.47
N GLU A 45 6.36 2.24 8.33
CA GLU A 45 5.75 3.05 9.37
C GLU A 45 6.77 3.57 10.37
N GLN A 46 7.76 2.75 10.72
CA GLN A 46 8.84 3.18 11.63
C GLN A 46 9.71 4.26 11.01
N ILE A 47 10.09 4.09 9.76
CA ILE A 47 10.95 5.05 9.05
C ILE A 47 10.27 6.41 8.90
N THR A 48 8.99 6.42 8.58
CA THR A 48 8.25 7.65 8.30
C THR A 48 7.59 8.25 9.52
N ASP A 49 7.48 7.48 10.62
CA ASP A 49 6.73 7.84 11.82
C ASP A 49 5.27 8.14 11.47
N LYS A 50 4.74 7.44 10.46
CA LYS A 50 3.37 7.59 9.99
C LYS A 50 2.74 6.23 9.78
N LYS A 51 1.42 6.17 9.91
CA LYS A 51 0.67 4.94 9.68
C LYS A 51 0.15 4.88 8.27
N LEU A 52 0.01 3.67 7.74
CA LEU A 52 -0.67 3.41 6.47
C LEU A 52 -1.72 2.33 6.68
N VAL A 53 -2.63 2.22 5.73
CA VAL A 53 -3.66 1.18 5.73
C VAL A 53 -3.16 0.02 4.88
N PHE A 54 -3.19 -1.19 5.42
CA PHE A 54 -2.70 -2.37 4.72
C PHE A 54 -3.80 -3.42 4.56
N TYR A 55 -3.94 -3.91 3.34
CA TYR A 55 -4.82 -5.03 3.01
C TYR A 55 -3.97 -6.17 2.47
N GLU A 56 -4.04 -7.33 3.09
CA GLU A 56 -3.39 -8.52 2.57
C GLU A 56 -4.34 -9.22 1.61
N GLY A 57 -3.95 -9.34 0.35
CA GLY A 57 -4.77 -10.00 -0.64
C GLY A 57 -4.25 -9.79 -2.05
N ASP A 58 -4.97 -10.37 -3.00
CA ASP A 58 -4.61 -10.38 -4.40
C ASP A 58 -5.39 -9.29 -5.14
N VAL A 59 -4.69 -8.50 -5.94
CA VAL A 59 -5.32 -7.44 -6.75
C VAL A 59 -6.32 -7.99 -7.77
N ARG A 60 -6.27 -9.30 -8.07
CA ARG A 60 -7.24 -9.94 -8.94
C ARG A 60 -8.57 -10.23 -8.24
N ASN A 61 -8.63 -10.06 -6.92
CA ASN A 61 -9.85 -10.28 -6.15
C ASN A 61 -10.73 -9.03 -6.25
N ALA A 62 -11.75 -9.07 -7.11
CA ALA A 62 -12.62 -7.93 -7.34
C ALA A 62 -13.37 -7.49 -6.08
N ALA A 63 -13.78 -8.44 -5.24
CA ALA A 63 -14.48 -8.12 -4.00
C ALA A 63 -13.59 -7.33 -3.05
N LEU A 64 -12.31 -7.70 -2.97
CA LEU A 64 -11.34 -6.99 -2.14
C LEU A 64 -11.12 -5.56 -2.65
N LEU A 65 -10.97 -5.40 -3.96
CA LEU A 65 -10.81 -4.08 -4.55
C LEU A 65 -12.03 -3.20 -4.31
N ASP A 66 -13.23 -3.76 -4.44
CA ASP A 66 -14.45 -3.02 -4.14
C ASP A 66 -14.48 -2.56 -2.70
N GLU A 67 -14.06 -3.41 -1.76
CA GLU A 67 -13.97 -3.05 -0.35
C GLU A 67 -12.97 -1.90 -0.14
N ILE A 68 -11.79 -1.98 -0.75
CA ILE A 68 -10.76 -0.96 -0.62
C ILE A 68 -11.26 0.39 -1.12
N PHE A 69 -11.88 0.41 -2.30
CA PHE A 69 -12.38 1.65 -2.89
C PHE A 69 -13.62 2.17 -2.16
N SER A 70 -14.39 1.31 -1.49
CA SER A 70 -15.54 1.73 -0.68
C SER A 70 -15.10 2.33 0.64
N ASP A 71 -14.11 1.71 1.29
CA ASP A 71 -13.67 2.12 2.63
C ASP A 71 -12.70 3.28 2.61
N ASN A 72 -12.05 3.52 1.47
CA ASN A 72 -11.02 4.55 1.35
C ASN A 72 -11.30 5.41 0.13
N LYS A 73 -11.20 6.72 0.30
CA LYS A 73 -11.34 7.63 -0.82
C LYS A 73 -10.01 7.69 -1.56
N ILE A 74 -9.86 6.82 -2.57
CA ILE A 74 -8.63 6.71 -3.33
C ILE A 74 -8.58 7.77 -4.42
N ASP A 75 -7.52 8.57 -4.44
CA ASP A 75 -7.31 9.61 -5.45
C ASP A 75 -6.42 9.11 -6.59
N TRP A 76 -5.42 8.27 -6.28
CA TRP A 76 -4.47 7.76 -7.28
C TRP A 76 -4.13 6.32 -6.99
N VAL A 77 -3.73 5.59 -8.04
CA VAL A 77 -3.28 4.20 -7.93
C VAL A 77 -1.89 4.09 -8.56
N ILE A 78 -0.97 3.48 -7.82
CA ILE A 78 0.35 3.11 -8.34
C ILE A 78 0.44 1.59 -8.28
N HIS A 79 0.67 0.95 -9.42
CA HIS A 79 0.58 -0.50 -9.54
C HIS A 79 1.96 -1.12 -9.71
N PHE A 80 2.44 -1.82 -8.66
CA PHE A 80 3.68 -2.58 -8.72
C PHE A 80 3.44 -4.10 -8.69
N ALA A 81 2.23 -4.53 -8.34
CA ALA A 81 1.90 -5.95 -8.37
C ALA A 81 1.78 -6.42 -9.82
N GLY A 82 2.59 -7.36 -10.20
CA GLY A 82 2.63 -7.81 -11.58
C GLY A 82 2.39 -9.29 -11.77
#